data_2f63806d486477f02ad91af98640351d
#
_entry.id   2f63806d486477f02ad91af98640351d
#
_cell.length_a   1.000
_cell.length_b   1.000
_cell.length_c   1.000
_cell.angle_alpha   90.00
_cell.angle_beta   90.00
_cell.angle_gamma   90.00
#
_symmetry.space_group_name_H-M   'P 1'
#
loop_
_entity.id
_entity.type
_entity.pdbx_description
1 polymer ?
#
loop_
_entity_poly.entity_id
_entity_poly.type
_entity_poly.pdbx_seq_one_letter_code
_entity_poly.pdbx_strand_id
1 'polypeptide(L)'
;TGVQTCALPICKAEGELDPDSTFWDTFAIKIGKKELVINTDRPEGELQYLFLLGHKRVANGIDKVTPSTDYVLINKEAEAEQINKANKVKRDAYRALDKMSLEDMRKCLRLLGIKADTMSNELVEARLGENVEADPARFIRIWVDNPNKEINFVIEEALSKNIIRKNRASYYFGTDLIGNGLEDVIAYLKDKKNQDIYLSIMSEIKSK
;
A
#
# COMPACT_ATOMS: atom_id res chain seq x y z
N THR A 1 -1.01 21.36 19.88
CA THR A 1 0.36 21.50 20.35
C THR A 1 1.03 22.49 19.43
N GLY A 2 1.21 23.73 19.96
CA GLY A 2 1.71 24.86 19.23
C GLY A 2 3.13 24.59 18.74
N VAL A 3 3.39 24.92 17.48
CA VAL A 3 4.73 25.20 17.00
C VAL A 3 5.20 26.44 17.77
N GLN A 4 5.89 26.22 18.85
CA GLN A 4 6.75 27.26 19.40
C GLN A 4 7.83 27.46 18.34
N THR A 5 7.77 28.57 17.63
CA THR A 5 8.95 29.17 17.02
C THR A 5 9.88 29.55 18.18
N CYS A 6 10.59 28.57 18.73
CA CYS A 6 11.74 28.86 19.54
C CYS A 6 12.71 29.59 18.61
N ALA A 7 13.00 30.84 18.94
CA ALA A 7 14.18 31.51 18.45
C ALA A 7 15.34 30.52 18.65
N LEU A 8 15.95 30.10 17.55
CA LEU A 8 17.08 29.19 17.57
C LEU A 8 18.06 29.71 18.61
N PRO A 9 18.53 28.91 19.59
CA PRO A 9 19.58 29.33 20.49
C PRO A 9 20.94 29.26 19.79
N ILE A 10 20.99 29.79 18.59
CA ILE A 10 22.19 30.30 17.99
C ILE A 10 22.42 31.57 18.80
N CYS A 11 23.54 31.68 19.52
CA CYS A 11 23.90 32.89 20.22
C CYS A 11 24.22 34.00 19.18
N LYS A 12 23.22 34.38 18.43
CA LYS A 12 23.25 35.39 17.38
C LYS A 12 22.49 36.60 17.87
N ALA A 13 22.98 37.78 17.58
CA ALA A 13 22.30 39.01 17.91
C ALA A 13 20.95 39.10 17.14
N GLU A 14 20.00 39.83 17.71
CA GLU A 14 18.71 40.11 17.09
C GLU A 14 18.93 40.75 15.71
N GLY A 15 18.30 40.21 14.64
CA GLY A 15 18.45 40.67 13.27
C GLY A 15 19.64 40.08 12.51
N GLU A 16 20.53 39.31 13.13
CA GLU A 16 21.71 38.74 12.46
C GLU A 16 21.34 37.70 11.37
N LEU A 17 20.15 37.13 11.44
CA LEU A 17 19.59 36.19 10.46
C LEU A 17 18.56 36.83 9.50
N ASP A 18 18.40 38.15 9.56
CA ASP A 18 17.51 38.82 8.61
C ASP A 18 18.01 38.64 7.17
N PRO A 19 17.12 38.64 6.15
CA PRO A 19 17.49 38.40 4.76
C PRO A 19 18.59 39.33 4.24
N ASP A 20 18.66 40.59 4.73
CA ASP A 20 19.61 41.60 4.32
C ASP A 20 20.90 41.63 5.19
N SER A 21 21.05 40.64 6.10
CA SER A 21 22.20 40.60 6.96
C SER A 21 23.47 40.14 6.22
N THR A 22 24.61 40.74 6.54
CA THR A 22 25.93 40.33 6.05
C THR A 22 26.35 38.93 6.46
N PHE A 23 25.63 38.32 7.39
CA PHE A 23 25.82 36.89 7.76
C PHE A 23 25.74 35.98 6.53
N TRP A 24 24.77 36.22 5.63
CA TRP A 24 24.54 35.40 4.45
C TRP A 24 25.64 35.51 3.40
N ASP A 25 26.41 36.56 3.38
CA ASP A 25 27.56 36.79 2.45
C ASP A 25 28.68 35.75 2.72
N THR A 26 28.80 35.30 3.97
CA THR A 26 29.83 34.39 4.42
C THR A 26 29.32 32.98 4.73
N PHE A 27 28.00 32.82 4.82
CA PHE A 27 27.40 31.52 5.12
C PHE A 27 27.57 30.56 3.94
N ALA A 28 28.27 29.47 4.16
CA ALA A 28 28.51 28.47 3.13
C ALA A 28 28.44 27.05 3.72
N ILE A 29 27.72 26.17 3.02
CA ILE A 29 27.67 24.75 3.35
C ILE A 29 28.60 24.01 2.39
N LYS A 30 29.67 23.41 2.93
CA LYS A 30 30.61 22.64 2.12
C LYS A 30 30.13 21.20 1.98
N ILE A 31 29.65 20.84 0.78
CA ILE A 31 29.25 19.49 0.44
C ILE A 31 30.39 18.85 -0.34
N GLY A 32 30.98 17.80 0.23
CA GLY A 32 32.07 17.05 -0.40
C GLY A 32 31.56 15.92 -1.30
N LYS A 33 32.44 14.99 -1.65
CA LYS A 33 32.10 13.77 -2.41
C LYS A 33 31.34 12.74 -1.56
N LYS A 34 31.37 12.86 -0.24
CA LYS A 34 30.68 11.99 0.70
C LYS A 34 29.36 12.63 1.14
N GLU A 35 28.45 11.79 1.60
CA GLU A 35 27.20 12.21 2.22
C GLU A 35 27.46 13.20 3.37
N LEU A 36 26.72 14.32 3.38
CA LEU A 36 26.69 15.26 4.50
C LEU A 36 25.51 14.90 5.40
N VAL A 37 25.80 14.53 6.63
CA VAL A 37 24.76 14.26 7.64
C VAL A 37 24.53 15.53 8.44
N ILE A 38 23.27 16.00 8.41
CA ILE A 38 22.83 17.21 9.12
C ILE A 38 21.96 16.76 10.30
N ASN A 39 22.36 17.14 11.51
CA ASN A 39 21.55 16.89 12.71
C ASN A 39 20.72 18.12 13.03
N THR A 40 19.41 17.99 12.78
CA THR A 40 18.42 19.08 13.00
C THR A 40 18.06 19.31 14.48
N ASP A 41 18.53 18.47 15.41
CA ASP A 41 18.39 18.72 16.86
C ASP A 41 19.31 19.83 17.33
N ARG A 42 20.28 20.20 16.50
CA ARG A 42 21.23 21.30 16.77
C ARG A 42 20.83 22.52 15.97
N PRO A 43 20.87 23.74 16.56
CA PRO A 43 20.52 24.97 15.88
C PRO A 43 21.27 25.22 14.57
N GLU A 44 22.58 24.89 14.53
CA GLU A 44 23.40 25.00 13.32
C GLU A 44 22.94 24.04 12.23
N GLY A 45 22.57 22.81 12.59
CA GLY A 45 22.07 21.84 11.64
C GLY A 45 20.67 22.20 11.14
N GLU A 46 19.81 22.72 12.00
CA GLU A 46 18.51 23.23 11.58
C GLU A 46 18.65 24.39 10.58
N LEU A 47 19.56 25.35 10.84
CA LEU A 47 19.86 26.44 9.91
C LEU A 47 20.38 25.91 8.56
N GLN A 48 21.30 24.95 8.58
CA GLN A 48 21.81 24.31 7.35
C GLN A 48 20.68 23.62 6.58
N TYR A 49 19.81 22.90 7.28
CA TYR A 49 18.67 22.21 6.68
C TYR A 49 17.71 23.21 6.01
N LEU A 50 17.32 24.27 6.72
CA LEU A 50 16.39 25.28 6.20
C LEU A 50 16.99 26.03 4.98
N PHE A 51 18.28 26.33 5.02
CA PHE A 51 18.98 26.95 3.89
C PHE A 51 18.98 26.02 2.66
N LEU A 52 19.31 24.74 2.84
CA LEU A 52 19.31 23.75 1.76
C LEU A 52 17.93 23.49 1.21
N LEU A 53 16.89 23.50 2.05
CA LEU A 53 15.50 23.30 1.65
C LEU A 53 15.02 24.37 0.66
N GLY A 54 15.50 25.61 0.81
CA GLY A 54 15.18 26.73 -0.10
C GLY A 54 16.10 26.85 -1.32
N HIS A 55 17.16 26.05 -1.41
CA HIS A 55 18.17 26.20 -2.45
C HIS A 55 17.77 25.55 -3.77
N LYS A 56 17.86 26.29 -4.89
CA LYS A 56 17.37 25.87 -6.23
C LYS A 56 18.00 24.60 -6.80
N ARG A 57 19.23 24.24 -6.36
CA ARG A 57 19.98 23.05 -6.82
C ARG A 57 19.85 21.86 -5.89
N VAL A 58 18.99 21.94 -4.87
CA VAL A 58 18.73 20.89 -3.89
C VAL A 58 17.30 20.41 -4.03
N ALA A 59 17.12 19.12 -4.27
CA ALA A 59 15.80 18.50 -4.28
C ALA A 59 15.44 17.99 -2.86
N ASN A 60 14.23 18.26 -2.42
CA ASN A 60 13.69 17.73 -1.18
C ASN A 60 13.01 16.36 -1.45
N GLY A 61 13.80 15.31 -1.49
CA GLY A 61 13.39 13.94 -1.84
C GLY A 61 13.84 13.51 -3.24
N ILE A 62 14.02 12.20 -3.41
CA ILE A 62 14.46 11.58 -4.68
C ILE A 62 13.43 11.78 -5.80
N ASP A 63 12.16 11.82 -5.44
CA ASP A 63 11.02 12.04 -6.34
C ASP A 63 10.95 13.44 -6.95
N LYS A 64 11.68 14.42 -6.38
CA LYS A 64 11.72 15.81 -6.83
C LYS A 64 13.00 16.18 -7.58
N VAL A 65 13.79 15.21 -7.97
CA VAL A 65 15.03 15.44 -8.73
C VAL A 65 14.70 15.96 -10.14
N THR A 66 15.39 17.02 -10.53
CA THR A 66 15.29 17.63 -11.87
C THR A 66 16.69 17.69 -12.51
N PRO A 67 16.81 17.92 -13.82
CA PRO A 67 18.12 18.07 -14.48
C PRO A 67 19.02 19.20 -13.90
N SER A 68 18.44 20.15 -13.17
CA SER A 68 19.16 21.24 -12.51
C SER A 68 19.55 20.92 -11.06
N THR A 69 19.21 19.75 -10.57
CA THR A 69 19.49 19.31 -9.19
C THR A 69 20.88 18.72 -9.10
N ASP A 70 21.68 19.22 -8.16
CA ASP A 70 23.02 18.65 -7.87
C ASP A 70 23.02 17.79 -6.62
N TYR A 71 22.12 18.08 -5.69
CA TYR A 71 22.06 17.43 -4.38
C TYR A 71 20.62 17.07 -4.03
N VAL A 72 20.47 16.00 -3.23
CA VAL A 72 19.17 15.56 -2.74
C VAL A 72 19.19 15.57 -1.22
N LEU A 73 18.18 16.19 -0.63
CA LEU A 73 17.97 16.19 0.81
C LEU A 73 17.08 14.98 1.16
N ILE A 74 17.59 14.07 1.99
CA ILE A 74 16.91 12.84 2.39
C ILE A 74 16.66 12.88 3.89
N ASN A 75 15.41 12.71 4.29
CA ASN A 75 15.06 12.47 5.69
C ASN A 75 15.18 10.96 5.99
N LYS A 76 16.28 10.56 6.65
CA LYS A 76 16.55 9.16 6.99
C LYS A 76 15.51 8.55 7.94
N GLU A 77 14.94 9.34 8.83
CA GLU A 77 13.91 8.85 9.76
C GLU A 77 12.60 8.54 9.02
N ALA A 78 12.16 9.44 8.13
CA ALA A 78 10.98 9.20 7.32
C ALA A 78 11.16 8.00 6.37
N GLU A 79 12.35 7.82 5.79
CA GLU A 79 12.68 6.67 4.96
C GLU A 79 12.64 5.37 5.79
N ALA A 80 13.28 5.37 6.97
CA ALA A 80 13.26 4.23 7.88
C ALA A 80 11.83 3.89 8.35
N GLU A 81 11.00 4.89 8.60
CA GLU A 81 9.60 4.69 8.95
C GLU A 81 8.80 4.02 7.82
N GLN A 82 9.00 4.46 6.57
CA GLN A 82 8.37 3.82 5.40
C GLN A 82 8.82 2.38 5.23
N ILE A 83 10.13 2.11 5.34
CA ILE A 83 10.67 0.75 5.28
C ILE A 83 10.08 -0.11 6.40
N ASN A 84 9.97 0.41 7.62
CA ASN A 84 9.39 -0.32 8.75
C ASN A 84 7.89 -0.60 8.55
N LYS A 85 7.13 0.33 7.97
CA LYS A 85 5.72 0.12 7.60
C LYS A 85 5.58 -0.99 6.55
N ALA A 86 6.39 -0.95 5.50
CA ALA A 86 6.39 -1.99 4.46
C ALA A 86 6.76 -3.37 5.04
N ASN A 87 7.80 -3.43 5.87
CA ASN A 87 8.21 -4.65 6.55
C ASN A 87 7.14 -5.19 7.52
N LYS A 88 6.37 -4.31 8.17
CA LYS A 88 5.24 -4.72 9.01
C LYS A 88 4.16 -5.39 8.17
N VAL A 89 3.74 -4.77 7.07
CA VAL A 89 2.75 -5.35 6.15
C VAL A 89 3.20 -6.74 5.66
N LYS A 90 4.47 -6.87 5.29
CA LYS A 90 5.05 -8.14 4.84
C LYS A 90 5.00 -9.21 5.95
N ARG A 91 5.38 -8.88 7.17
CA ARG A 91 5.30 -9.81 8.33
C ARG A 91 3.87 -10.23 8.65
N ASP A 92 2.93 -9.29 8.58
CA ASP A 92 1.52 -9.56 8.86
C ASP A 92 0.91 -10.48 7.78
N ALA A 93 1.30 -10.28 6.50
CA ALA A 93 0.92 -11.16 5.40
C ALA A 93 1.42 -12.60 5.59
N TYR A 94 2.70 -12.78 5.95
CA TYR A 94 3.24 -14.13 6.21
C TYR A 94 2.59 -14.80 7.42
N ARG A 95 2.34 -14.06 8.50
CA ARG A 95 1.62 -14.60 9.67
C ARG A 95 0.19 -15.04 9.33
N ALA A 96 -0.46 -14.35 8.40
CA ALA A 96 -1.77 -14.75 7.93
C ALA A 96 -1.68 -15.98 7.03
N LEU A 97 -0.68 -16.05 6.14
CA LEU A 97 -0.42 -17.21 5.28
C LEU A 97 -0.18 -18.48 6.10
N ASP A 98 0.66 -18.41 7.14
CA ASP A 98 1.00 -19.55 8.02
C ASP A 98 -0.21 -20.15 8.74
N LYS A 99 -1.29 -19.37 8.89
CA LYS A 99 -2.54 -19.80 9.56
C LYS A 99 -3.59 -20.36 8.61
N MET A 100 -3.35 -20.28 7.30
CA MET A 100 -4.32 -20.71 6.30
C MET A 100 -4.37 -22.23 6.16
N SER A 101 -5.58 -22.74 6.00
CA SER A 101 -5.77 -24.10 5.53
C SER A 101 -5.49 -24.20 4.02
N LEU A 102 -5.20 -25.40 3.51
CA LEU A 102 -5.03 -25.63 2.07
C LEU A 102 -6.28 -25.24 1.26
N GLU A 103 -7.46 -25.41 1.82
CA GLU A 103 -8.71 -24.98 1.20
C GLU A 103 -8.76 -23.45 1.09
N ASP A 104 -8.40 -22.74 2.16
CA ASP A 104 -8.34 -21.29 2.16
C ASP A 104 -7.28 -20.74 1.19
N MET A 105 -6.14 -21.42 1.08
CA MET A 105 -5.10 -21.06 0.10
C MET A 105 -5.62 -21.19 -1.34
N ARG A 106 -6.37 -22.25 -1.66
CA ARG A 106 -7.01 -22.41 -2.98
C ARG A 106 -8.04 -21.32 -3.25
N LYS A 107 -8.89 -21.00 -2.25
CA LYS A 107 -9.85 -19.89 -2.35
C LYS A 107 -9.14 -18.55 -2.57
N CYS A 108 -8.07 -18.28 -1.83
CA CYS A 108 -7.30 -17.06 -1.99
C CYS A 108 -6.66 -16.96 -3.38
N LEU A 109 -6.05 -18.03 -3.91
CA LEU A 109 -5.52 -18.05 -5.27
C LEU A 109 -6.61 -17.77 -6.31
N ARG A 110 -7.81 -18.31 -6.13
CA ARG A 110 -8.94 -18.01 -7.01
C ARG A 110 -9.29 -16.51 -6.98
N LEU A 111 -9.34 -15.89 -5.80
CA LEU A 111 -9.58 -14.45 -5.66
C LEU A 111 -8.45 -13.59 -6.27
N LEU A 112 -7.23 -14.13 -6.34
CA LEU A 112 -6.10 -13.53 -7.04
C LEU A 112 -6.14 -13.73 -8.56
N GLY A 113 -7.14 -14.48 -9.07
CA GLY A 113 -7.32 -14.78 -10.51
C GLY A 113 -6.54 -16.01 -10.97
N ILE A 114 -6.05 -16.84 -10.05
CA ILE A 114 -5.25 -18.04 -10.35
C ILE A 114 -6.11 -19.28 -10.15
N LYS A 115 -6.20 -20.13 -11.19
CA LYS A 115 -6.91 -21.41 -11.10
C LYS A 115 -6.06 -22.43 -10.34
N ALA A 116 -6.53 -22.87 -9.20
CA ALA A 116 -5.81 -23.80 -8.31
C ALA A 116 -6.45 -25.20 -8.22
N ASP A 117 -7.49 -25.47 -9.01
CA ASP A 117 -8.32 -26.68 -8.89
C ASP A 117 -7.50 -27.96 -9.17
N THR A 118 -6.57 -27.92 -10.11
CA THR A 118 -5.74 -29.07 -10.54
C THR A 118 -4.33 -29.03 -9.95
N MET A 119 -4.00 -28.07 -9.11
CA MET A 119 -2.67 -27.92 -8.50
C MET A 119 -2.48 -28.91 -7.35
N SER A 120 -1.26 -29.48 -7.22
CA SER A 120 -0.88 -30.19 -5.99
C SER A 120 -0.82 -29.24 -4.79
N ASN A 121 -0.87 -29.80 -3.58
CA ASN A 121 -0.86 -28.97 -2.36
C ASN A 121 0.42 -28.16 -2.25
N GLU A 122 1.57 -28.73 -2.59
CA GLU A 122 2.87 -28.08 -2.56
C GLU A 122 2.92 -26.91 -3.58
N LEU A 123 2.29 -27.09 -4.74
CA LEU A 123 2.23 -26.03 -5.76
C LEU A 123 1.29 -24.89 -5.35
N VAL A 124 0.19 -25.20 -4.64
CA VAL A 124 -0.72 -24.19 -4.07
C VAL A 124 0.01 -23.34 -3.05
N GLU A 125 0.74 -23.96 -2.11
CA GLU A 125 1.54 -23.25 -1.11
C GLU A 125 2.62 -22.37 -1.76
N ALA A 126 3.38 -22.94 -2.69
CA ALA A 126 4.44 -22.21 -3.38
C ALA A 126 3.88 -21.01 -4.17
N ARG A 127 2.80 -21.21 -4.93
CA ARG A 127 2.17 -20.15 -5.74
C ARG A 127 1.60 -19.02 -4.89
N LEU A 128 0.96 -19.36 -3.77
CA LEU A 128 0.44 -18.34 -2.87
C LEU A 128 1.60 -17.59 -2.18
N GLY A 129 2.64 -18.29 -1.76
CA GLY A 129 3.85 -17.70 -1.20
C GLY A 129 4.53 -16.71 -2.15
N GLU A 130 4.67 -17.06 -3.44
CA GLU A 130 5.19 -16.16 -4.48
C GLU A 130 4.35 -14.88 -4.62
N ASN A 131 3.01 -15.00 -4.58
CA ASN A 131 2.11 -13.85 -4.66
C ASN A 131 2.19 -12.96 -3.42
N VAL A 132 2.30 -13.56 -2.24
CA VAL A 132 2.47 -12.83 -0.96
C VAL A 132 3.81 -12.09 -0.94
N GLU A 133 4.88 -12.70 -1.45
CA GLU A 133 6.19 -12.06 -1.56
C GLU A 133 6.17 -10.89 -2.54
N ALA A 134 5.51 -11.05 -3.68
CA ALA A 134 5.45 -10.04 -4.73
C ALA A 134 4.61 -8.82 -4.32
N ASP A 135 3.45 -9.04 -3.70
CA ASP A 135 2.54 -7.96 -3.26
C ASP A 135 1.79 -8.35 -1.97
N PRO A 136 2.46 -8.21 -0.81
CA PRO A 136 1.85 -8.53 0.48
C PRO A 136 0.65 -7.65 0.82
N ALA A 137 0.62 -6.39 0.34
CA ALA A 137 -0.48 -5.48 0.59
C ALA A 137 -1.76 -5.91 -0.16
N ARG A 138 -1.62 -6.39 -1.40
CA ARG A 138 -2.71 -6.95 -2.18
C ARG A 138 -3.30 -8.20 -1.51
N PHE A 139 -2.44 -9.10 -1.02
CA PHE A 139 -2.89 -10.28 -0.28
C PHE A 139 -3.69 -9.90 0.97
N ILE A 140 -3.18 -8.97 1.80
CA ILE A 140 -3.89 -8.49 2.99
C ILE A 140 -5.25 -7.94 2.62
N ARG A 141 -5.33 -7.07 1.62
CA ARG A 141 -6.59 -6.46 1.17
C ARG A 141 -7.61 -7.49 0.65
N ILE A 142 -7.16 -8.50 -0.09
CA ILE A 142 -8.06 -9.49 -0.73
C ILE A 142 -8.50 -10.55 0.27
N TRP A 143 -7.63 -10.97 1.18
CA TRP A 143 -7.89 -12.11 2.05
C TRP A 143 -8.10 -11.74 3.51
N VAL A 144 -7.21 -10.94 4.10
CA VAL A 144 -7.24 -10.66 5.55
C VAL A 144 -8.30 -9.63 5.89
N ASP A 145 -8.25 -8.47 5.22
CA ASP A 145 -9.13 -7.33 5.50
C ASP A 145 -10.46 -7.38 4.74
N ASN A 146 -10.70 -8.43 3.97
CA ASN A 146 -11.92 -8.57 3.18
C ASN A 146 -13.00 -9.33 3.93
N PRO A 147 -14.03 -8.66 4.47
CA PRO A 147 -15.14 -9.31 5.18
C PRO A 147 -16.06 -10.12 4.24
N ASN A 148 -15.91 -9.94 2.94
CA ASN A 148 -16.76 -10.55 1.91
C ASN A 148 -16.04 -11.68 1.14
N LYS A 149 -14.86 -12.12 1.61
CA LYS A 149 -14.02 -13.07 0.88
C LYS A 149 -14.74 -14.36 0.46
N GLU A 150 -15.59 -14.91 1.32
CA GLU A 150 -16.35 -16.13 1.02
C GLU A 150 -17.37 -15.90 -0.11
N ILE A 151 -18.09 -14.79 -0.07
CA ILE A 151 -19.04 -14.45 -1.12
C ILE A 151 -18.32 -14.12 -2.43
N ASN A 152 -17.22 -13.39 -2.35
CA ASN A 152 -16.38 -13.09 -3.52
C ASN A 152 -15.85 -14.39 -4.15
N PHE A 153 -15.43 -15.35 -3.35
CA PHE A 153 -15.02 -16.66 -3.85
C PHE A 153 -16.17 -17.37 -4.57
N VAL A 154 -17.38 -17.39 -3.99
CA VAL A 154 -18.55 -18.00 -4.63
C VAL A 154 -18.87 -17.32 -5.97
N ILE A 155 -18.79 -16.00 -6.04
CA ILE A 155 -19.02 -15.24 -7.29
C ILE A 155 -17.97 -15.61 -8.35
N GLU A 156 -16.68 -15.61 -7.99
CA GLU A 156 -15.59 -15.95 -8.90
C GLU A 156 -15.69 -17.40 -9.38
N GLU A 157 -16.05 -18.34 -8.50
CA GLU A 157 -16.24 -19.73 -8.83
C GLU A 157 -17.46 -19.92 -9.77
N ALA A 158 -18.57 -19.24 -9.48
CA ALA A 158 -19.76 -19.28 -10.33
C ALA A 158 -19.52 -18.65 -11.70
N LEU A 159 -18.71 -17.60 -11.79
CA LEU A 159 -18.29 -17.00 -13.07
C LEU A 159 -17.42 -17.98 -13.86
N SER A 160 -16.46 -18.64 -13.21
CA SER A 160 -15.56 -19.58 -13.89
C SER A 160 -16.28 -20.82 -14.45
N LYS A 161 -17.35 -21.25 -13.78
CA LYS A 161 -18.20 -22.37 -14.18
C LYS A 161 -19.38 -21.96 -15.08
N ASN A 162 -19.45 -20.67 -15.48
CA ASN A 162 -20.54 -20.07 -16.25
C ASN A 162 -21.94 -20.27 -15.64
N ILE A 163 -22.02 -20.31 -14.32
CA ILE A 163 -23.28 -20.32 -13.55
C ILE A 163 -23.81 -18.90 -13.46
N ILE A 164 -22.95 -17.96 -13.08
CA ILE A 164 -23.20 -16.52 -13.21
C ILE A 164 -22.57 -16.04 -14.51
N ARG A 165 -23.30 -15.24 -15.26
CA ARG A 165 -22.80 -14.60 -16.49
C ARG A 165 -22.57 -13.13 -16.25
N LYS A 166 -21.42 -12.62 -16.71
CA LYS A 166 -21.09 -11.20 -16.67
C LYS A 166 -21.17 -10.62 -18.08
N ASN A 167 -21.98 -9.58 -18.24
CA ASN A 167 -22.06 -8.80 -19.47
C ASN A 167 -21.74 -7.33 -19.13
N ARG A 168 -20.56 -6.85 -19.54
CA ARG A 168 -20.00 -5.53 -19.15
C ARG A 168 -19.93 -5.39 -17.63
N ALA A 169 -20.78 -4.53 -17.04
CA ALA A 169 -20.86 -4.33 -15.59
C ALA A 169 -21.95 -5.17 -14.91
N SER A 170 -22.87 -5.76 -15.69
CA SER A 170 -24.05 -6.47 -15.16
C SER A 170 -23.79 -7.96 -14.97
N TYR A 171 -24.30 -8.50 -13.90
CA TYR A 171 -24.20 -9.91 -13.52
C TYR A 171 -25.58 -10.57 -13.54
N TYR A 172 -25.66 -11.78 -14.09
CA TYR A 172 -26.91 -12.51 -14.30
C TYR A 172 -26.78 -13.95 -13.77
N PHE A 173 -27.83 -14.42 -13.08
CA PHE A 173 -28.04 -15.82 -12.77
C PHE A 173 -29.27 -16.30 -13.56
N GLY A 174 -29.08 -17.25 -14.47
CA GLY A 174 -30.11 -17.58 -15.45
C GLY A 174 -30.45 -16.38 -16.35
N THR A 175 -31.70 -15.87 -16.24
CA THR A 175 -32.20 -14.67 -16.92
C THR A 175 -32.24 -13.44 -16.00
N ASP A 176 -32.07 -13.65 -14.70
CA ASP A 176 -32.27 -12.62 -13.68
C ASP A 176 -31.03 -11.79 -13.46
N LEU A 177 -31.20 -10.47 -13.46
CA LEU A 177 -30.14 -9.52 -13.11
C LEU A 177 -29.93 -9.56 -11.59
N ILE A 178 -28.72 -9.90 -11.16
CA ILE A 178 -28.35 -9.97 -9.73
C ILE A 178 -27.50 -8.78 -9.25
N GLY A 179 -27.04 -7.92 -10.17
CA GLY A 179 -26.32 -6.68 -9.82
C GLY A 179 -25.63 -6.01 -10.99
N ASN A 180 -25.39 -4.70 -10.87
CA ASN A 180 -24.65 -3.86 -11.83
C ASN A 180 -23.27 -3.50 -11.26
N GLY A 181 -22.51 -4.49 -10.85
CA GLY A 181 -21.19 -4.37 -10.21
C GLY A 181 -21.01 -5.44 -9.15
N LEU A 182 -19.77 -5.67 -8.74
CA LEU A 182 -19.45 -6.69 -7.76
C LEU A 182 -20.10 -6.39 -6.39
N GLU A 183 -20.13 -5.12 -5.99
CA GLU A 183 -20.72 -4.69 -4.72
C GLU A 183 -22.23 -4.94 -4.67
N ASP A 184 -22.94 -4.68 -5.76
CA ASP A 184 -24.38 -4.96 -5.86
C ASP A 184 -24.66 -6.45 -5.75
N VAL A 185 -23.85 -7.30 -6.42
CA VAL A 185 -23.97 -8.75 -6.35
C VAL A 185 -23.72 -9.26 -4.94
N ILE A 186 -22.71 -8.72 -4.24
CA ILE A 186 -22.43 -9.05 -2.84
C ILE A 186 -23.62 -8.68 -1.96
N ALA A 187 -24.16 -7.47 -2.13
CA ALA A 187 -25.33 -7.01 -1.38
C ALA A 187 -26.55 -7.89 -1.65
N TYR A 188 -26.78 -8.23 -2.93
CA TYR A 188 -27.87 -9.10 -3.37
C TYR A 188 -27.78 -10.51 -2.73
N LEU A 189 -26.60 -11.13 -2.76
CA LEU A 189 -26.40 -12.47 -2.21
C LEU A 189 -26.37 -12.50 -0.67
N LYS A 190 -26.15 -11.36 -0.02
CA LYS A 190 -26.25 -11.21 1.44
C LYS A 190 -27.67 -11.00 1.93
N ASP A 191 -28.56 -10.53 1.08
CA ASP A 191 -29.96 -10.28 1.47
C ASP A 191 -30.63 -11.62 1.80
N LYS A 192 -31.26 -11.69 2.97
CA LYS A 192 -32.02 -12.85 3.40
C LYS A 192 -33.14 -13.25 2.43
N LYS A 193 -33.68 -12.29 1.68
CA LYS A 193 -34.72 -12.55 0.67
C LYS A 193 -34.22 -13.35 -0.52
N ASN A 194 -32.92 -13.29 -0.80
CA ASN A 194 -32.30 -13.96 -1.95
C ASN A 194 -31.48 -15.19 -1.54
N GLN A 195 -31.72 -15.70 -0.33
CA GLN A 195 -31.00 -16.88 0.20
C GLN A 195 -31.18 -18.12 -0.68
N ASP A 196 -32.35 -18.30 -1.26
CA ASP A 196 -32.66 -19.43 -2.16
C ASP A 196 -31.78 -19.38 -3.42
N ILE A 197 -31.57 -18.18 -3.97
CA ILE A 197 -30.70 -17.98 -5.13
C ILE A 197 -29.24 -18.28 -4.76
N TYR A 198 -28.78 -17.81 -3.61
CA TYR A 198 -27.44 -18.10 -3.11
C TYR A 198 -27.22 -19.62 -2.96
N LEU A 199 -28.17 -20.33 -2.35
CA LEU A 199 -28.11 -21.78 -2.18
C LEU A 199 -28.16 -22.53 -3.52
N SER A 200 -28.93 -22.06 -4.48
CA SER A 200 -28.98 -22.61 -5.84
C SER A 200 -27.63 -22.47 -6.54
N ILE A 201 -27.00 -21.30 -6.48
CA ILE A 201 -25.66 -21.05 -7.02
C ILE A 201 -24.64 -22.01 -6.36
N MET A 202 -24.67 -22.13 -5.02
CA MET A 202 -23.76 -23.04 -4.29
C MET A 202 -23.98 -24.51 -4.68
N SER A 203 -25.23 -24.94 -4.90
CA SER A 203 -25.55 -26.29 -5.35
C SER A 203 -25.02 -26.56 -6.77
N GLU A 204 -25.19 -25.60 -7.69
CA GLU A 204 -24.67 -25.73 -9.05
C GLU A 204 -23.12 -25.74 -9.10
N ILE A 205 -22.47 -24.96 -8.22
CA ILE A 205 -21.02 -25.00 -8.08
C ILE A 205 -20.51 -26.39 -7.69
N LYS A 206 -21.24 -27.07 -6.81
CA LYS A 206 -20.85 -28.42 -6.35
C LYS A 206 -21.14 -29.52 -7.36
N SER A 207 -22.12 -29.30 -8.25
CA SER A 207 -22.55 -30.29 -9.25
C SER A 207 -21.71 -30.27 -10.53
N LYS A 208 -21.02 -29.19 -10.81
CA LYS A 208 -20.10 -29.01 -11.95
C LYS A 208 -18.65 -29.10 -11.55
#